data_9a8cd8d6a309b28e9e6a263d10d5acee
#
_entry.id   9a8cd8d6a309b28e9e6a263d10d5acee
#
_cell.length_a   1.000
_cell.length_b   1.000
_cell.length_c   1.000
_cell.angle_alpha   90.00
_cell.angle_beta   90.00
_cell.angle_gamma   90.00
#
_symmetry.space_group_name_H-M   'P 1'
#
loop_
_entity.id
_entity.type
_entity.pdbx_description
1 polymer ?
#
loop_
_entity_poly.entity_id
_entity_poly.type
_entity_poly.pdbx_seq_one_letter_code
_entity_poly.pdbx_strand_id
1 'polypeptide(L)'
;VRVLEAGHSLELCGGTHVSATGDIGPIKIVSEGSIGSNLRRIEAVTGENAVRHMLDAADALANAAEVLGAKPDGIVAAAQRAVDHAKSLSDEVKKLRQAQLGSQATDLAARAKDGALVARVDGLAPADLRDLAISVRANKGIEAVVLGGVSDSGGVALVAAVAPASGLKAGDLIKDAAKQVGGGGGGKGDIATAGGKNPAALDDALITATKAVEAARRS
;
A
#
# COMPACT_ATOMS: atom_id res chain seq x y z
N VAL A 1 -18.64 -60.53 6.38
CA VAL A 1 -18.83 -59.14 5.92
C VAL A 1 -20.16 -58.67 6.46
N ARG A 2 -20.16 -57.50 7.13
CA ARG A 2 -21.40 -56.92 7.68
C ARG A 2 -22.09 -56.14 6.53
N VAL A 3 -23.38 -56.38 6.34
CA VAL A 3 -24.23 -55.57 5.45
C VAL A 3 -25.04 -54.63 6.33
N LEU A 4 -24.98 -53.34 6.00
CA LEU A 4 -25.80 -52.31 6.62
C LEU A 4 -26.94 -51.97 5.66
N GLU A 5 -28.18 -52.07 6.15
CA GLU A 5 -29.36 -51.57 5.47
C GLU A 5 -29.79 -50.25 6.11
N ALA A 6 -29.84 -49.20 5.33
CA ALA A 6 -30.26 -47.88 5.76
C ALA A 6 -31.27 -47.31 4.74
N GLY A 7 -32.54 -47.56 5.00
CA GLY A 7 -33.62 -47.23 4.08
C GLY A 7 -33.47 -47.97 2.74
N HIS A 8 -33.14 -47.26 1.68
CA HIS A 8 -32.96 -47.86 0.33
C HIS A 8 -31.49 -48.20 0.03
N SER A 9 -30.55 -47.87 0.93
CA SER A 9 -29.12 -48.15 0.73
C SER A 9 -28.73 -49.45 1.42
N LEU A 10 -27.98 -50.29 0.69
CA LEU A 10 -27.36 -51.52 1.18
C LEU A 10 -25.87 -51.41 0.98
N GLU A 11 -25.12 -51.30 2.08
CA GLU A 11 -23.68 -51.04 2.03
C GLU A 11 -22.91 -52.12 2.81
N LEU A 12 -21.72 -52.45 2.33
CA LEU A 12 -20.75 -53.22 3.06
C LEU A 12 -19.97 -52.32 3.99
N CYS A 13 -20.18 -52.44 5.30
CA CYS A 13 -19.50 -51.58 6.27
C CYS A 13 -19.04 -52.38 7.50
N GLY A 14 -17.75 -52.26 7.84
CA GLY A 14 -17.14 -52.84 9.04
C GLY A 14 -17.13 -51.93 10.28
N GLY A 15 -17.67 -50.70 10.16
CA GLY A 15 -17.69 -49.69 11.21
C GLY A 15 -18.74 -49.97 12.30
N THR A 16 -18.78 -49.10 13.30
CA THR A 16 -19.81 -49.07 14.35
C THR A 16 -21.00 -48.25 13.83
N HIS A 17 -22.22 -48.65 14.17
CA HIS A 17 -23.46 -48.04 13.70
C HIS A 17 -24.38 -47.75 14.89
N VAL A 18 -25.12 -46.66 14.80
CA VAL A 18 -26.22 -46.33 15.69
C VAL A 18 -27.46 -47.18 15.32
N SER A 19 -28.40 -47.32 16.24
CA SER A 19 -29.62 -48.09 16.02
C SER A 19 -30.62 -47.36 15.16
N ALA A 20 -30.64 -46.05 15.21
CA ALA A 20 -31.51 -45.19 14.41
C ALA A 20 -30.74 -43.91 13.98
N THR A 21 -31.07 -43.36 12.81
CA THR A 21 -30.43 -42.12 12.33
C THR A 21 -30.66 -40.92 13.26
N GLY A 22 -31.78 -40.93 14.01
CA GLY A 22 -32.02 -39.93 15.07
C GLY A 22 -31.01 -39.90 16.19
N ASP A 23 -30.32 -41.01 16.44
CA ASP A 23 -29.28 -41.10 17.50
C ASP A 23 -28.03 -40.30 17.12
N ILE A 24 -27.82 -39.96 15.84
CA ILE A 24 -26.71 -39.15 15.35
C ILE A 24 -26.87 -37.70 15.78
N GLY A 25 -28.10 -37.23 15.97
CA GLY A 25 -28.40 -35.81 16.22
C GLY A 25 -28.21 -34.92 14.99
N PRO A 26 -28.04 -33.62 15.15
CA PRO A 26 -27.82 -32.70 14.04
C PRO A 26 -26.51 -33.00 13.32
N ILE A 27 -26.51 -32.82 11.99
CA ILE A 27 -25.36 -32.98 11.12
C ILE A 27 -25.05 -31.61 10.50
N LYS A 28 -23.80 -31.13 10.63
CA LYS A 28 -23.32 -29.93 9.98
C LYS A 28 -22.16 -30.28 9.05
N ILE A 29 -22.34 -30.05 7.75
CA ILE A 29 -21.25 -30.11 6.78
C ILE A 29 -20.37 -28.89 7.01
N VAL A 30 -19.08 -29.14 7.29
CA VAL A 30 -18.07 -28.12 7.60
C VAL A 30 -17.30 -27.73 6.36
N SER A 31 -16.93 -28.73 5.53
CA SER A 31 -16.20 -28.49 4.30
C SER A 31 -16.54 -29.51 3.22
N GLU A 32 -16.35 -29.10 1.99
CA GLU A 32 -16.40 -29.95 0.80
C GLU A 32 -15.29 -29.51 -0.15
N GLY A 33 -14.49 -30.44 -0.63
CA GLY A 33 -13.38 -30.15 -1.52
C GLY A 33 -13.03 -31.30 -2.47
N SER A 34 -12.37 -31.00 -3.57
CA SER A 34 -11.80 -31.99 -4.47
C SER A 34 -10.45 -32.48 -3.90
N ILE A 35 -10.25 -33.79 -3.86
CA ILE A 35 -8.98 -34.43 -3.44
C ILE A 35 -8.30 -35.21 -4.56
N GLY A 36 -8.83 -35.11 -5.76
CA GLY A 36 -8.29 -35.81 -6.94
C GLY A 36 -9.32 -35.83 -8.08
N SER A 37 -8.96 -36.52 -9.17
CA SER A 37 -9.87 -36.67 -10.31
C SER A 37 -11.11 -37.46 -9.89
N ASN A 38 -12.28 -36.82 -9.96
CA ASN A 38 -13.57 -37.39 -9.59
C ASN A 38 -13.75 -37.84 -8.13
N LEU A 39 -12.86 -37.38 -7.22
CA LEU A 39 -12.96 -37.66 -5.81
C LEU A 39 -13.25 -36.37 -5.01
N ARG A 40 -14.27 -36.43 -4.18
CA ARG A 40 -14.63 -35.33 -3.28
C ARG A 40 -14.55 -35.79 -1.84
N ARG A 41 -14.00 -34.91 -0.99
CA ARG A 41 -14.00 -35.07 0.46
C ARG A 41 -15.09 -34.18 1.03
N ILE A 42 -15.91 -34.76 1.88
CA ILE A 42 -16.90 -34.04 2.69
C ILE A 42 -16.47 -34.23 4.15
N GLU A 43 -16.36 -33.13 4.88
CA GLU A 43 -16.14 -33.15 6.33
C GLU A 43 -17.41 -32.65 7.01
N ALA A 44 -17.85 -33.39 8.00
CA ALA A 44 -19.06 -33.07 8.75
C ALA A 44 -18.83 -33.34 10.25
N VAL A 45 -19.52 -32.59 11.09
CA VAL A 45 -19.62 -32.81 12.53
C VAL A 45 -21.07 -33.18 12.87
N THR A 46 -21.23 -34.02 13.90
CA THR A 46 -22.56 -34.55 14.31
C THR A 46 -22.79 -34.37 15.81
N GLY A 47 -24.03 -34.50 16.20
CA GLY A 47 -24.44 -34.48 17.61
C GLY A 47 -24.05 -33.19 18.32
N GLU A 48 -23.52 -33.30 19.53
CA GLU A 48 -23.09 -32.17 20.36
C GLU A 48 -22.04 -31.30 19.66
N ASN A 49 -21.11 -31.89 18.92
CA ASN A 49 -20.09 -31.15 18.20
C ASN A 49 -20.68 -30.28 17.10
N ALA A 50 -21.76 -30.72 16.44
CA ALA A 50 -22.47 -29.91 15.45
C ALA A 50 -23.17 -28.70 16.11
N VAL A 51 -23.79 -28.91 17.28
CA VAL A 51 -24.39 -27.82 18.06
C VAL A 51 -23.33 -26.82 18.50
N ARG A 52 -22.21 -27.29 19.05
CA ARG A 52 -21.10 -26.44 19.49
C ARG A 52 -20.55 -25.60 18.32
N HIS A 53 -20.32 -26.24 17.17
CA HIS A 53 -19.84 -25.52 15.97
C HIS A 53 -20.80 -24.42 15.51
N MET A 54 -22.12 -24.64 15.61
CA MET A 54 -23.13 -23.61 15.28
C MET A 54 -23.15 -22.48 16.31
N LEU A 55 -23.01 -22.77 17.59
CA LEU A 55 -22.93 -21.76 18.65
C LEU A 55 -21.65 -20.91 18.53
N ASP A 56 -20.50 -21.53 18.30
CA ASP A 56 -19.23 -20.82 18.11
C ASP A 56 -19.31 -19.85 16.90
N ALA A 57 -19.97 -20.26 15.83
CA ALA A 57 -20.19 -19.40 14.65
C ALA A 57 -21.12 -18.21 14.97
N ALA A 58 -22.18 -18.46 15.77
CA ALA A 58 -23.10 -17.41 16.20
C ALA A 58 -22.41 -16.41 17.14
N ASP A 59 -21.60 -16.88 18.06
CA ASP A 59 -20.81 -16.03 18.97
C ASP A 59 -19.78 -15.21 18.21
N ALA A 60 -19.08 -15.80 17.23
CA ALA A 60 -18.15 -15.06 16.38
C ALA A 60 -18.85 -13.94 15.60
N LEU A 61 -20.05 -14.21 15.09
CA LEU A 61 -20.88 -13.22 14.39
C LEU A 61 -21.32 -12.11 15.35
N ALA A 62 -21.75 -12.44 16.56
CA ALA A 62 -22.15 -11.48 17.58
C ALA A 62 -20.96 -10.56 17.97
N ASN A 63 -19.80 -11.14 18.21
CA ASN A 63 -18.58 -10.40 18.53
C ASN A 63 -18.16 -9.45 17.39
N ALA A 64 -18.22 -9.92 16.15
CA ALA A 64 -17.92 -9.09 14.99
C ALA A 64 -18.95 -7.94 14.83
N ALA A 65 -20.22 -8.20 15.13
CA ALA A 65 -21.26 -7.17 15.12
C ALA A 65 -21.02 -6.11 16.20
N GLU A 66 -20.59 -6.50 17.41
CA GLU A 66 -20.24 -5.59 18.50
C GLU A 66 -19.08 -4.67 18.10
N VAL A 67 -17.99 -5.22 17.53
CA VAL A 67 -16.84 -4.43 17.03
C VAL A 67 -17.27 -3.40 16.00
N LEU A 68 -18.25 -3.72 15.15
CA LEU A 68 -18.78 -2.82 14.13
C LEU A 68 -19.89 -1.91 14.61
N GLY A 69 -20.27 -1.97 15.91
CA GLY A 69 -21.38 -1.20 16.48
C GLY A 69 -22.72 -1.53 15.81
N ALA A 70 -22.96 -2.77 15.46
CA ALA A 70 -24.12 -3.24 14.73
C ALA A 70 -24.83 -4.40 15.46
N LYS A 71 -26.04 -4.75 15.03
CA LYS A 71 -26.68 -6.01 15.40
C LYS A 71 -26.21 -7.13 14.45
N PRO A 72 -26.28 -8.41 14.84
CA PRO A 72 -25.85 -9.53 13.99
C PRO A 72 -26.48 -9.57 12.59
N ASP A 73 -27.75 -9.20 12.46
CA ASP A 73 -28.46 -9.10 11.18
C ASP A 73 -28.01 -7.92 10.31
N GLY A 74 -27.37 -6.90 10.89
CA GLY A 74 -26.85 -5.72 10.22
C GLY A 74 -25.34 -5.75 9.93
N ILE A 75 -24.63 -6.84 10.25
CA ILE A 75 -23.17 -6.89 10.22
C ILE A 75 -22.59 -6.62 8.82
N VAL A 76 -23.22 -7.19 7.78
CA VAL A 76 -22.74 -7.02 6.39
C VAL A 76 -22.81 -5.55 5.97
N ALA A 77 -23.94 -4.90 6.28
CA ALA A 77 -24.09 -3.47 5.97
C ALA A 77 -23.13 -2.60 6.79
N ALA A 78 -22.85 -2.95 8.06
CA ALA A 78 -21.90 -2.25 8.89
C ALA A 78 -20.46 -2.42 8.39
N ALA A 79 -20.08 -3.63 8.01
CA ALA A 79 -18.77 -3.90 7.41
C ALA A 79 -18.58 -3.12 6.10
N GLN A 80 -19.60 -3.10 5.23
CA GLN A 80 -19.53 -2.33 3.99
C GLN A 80 -19.34 -0.84 4.27
N ARG A 81 -20.11 -0.26 5.21
CA ARG A 81 -19.92 1.14 5.61
C ARG A 81 -18.52 1.43 6.15
N ALA A 82 -17.94 0.52 6.93
CA ALA A 82 -16.57 0.69 7.44
C ALA A 82 -15.54 0.70 6.31
N VAL A 83 -15.67 -0.19 5.33
CA VAL A 83 -14.81 -0.23 4.14
C VAL A 83 -14.96 1.04 3.31
N ASP A 84 -16.19 1.48 3.04
CA ASP A 84 -16.46 2.69 2.26
C ASP A 84 -15.92 3.94 2.97
N HIS A 85 -16.06 4.02 4.28
CA HIS A 85 -15.52 5.12 5.09
C HIS A 85 -13.99 5.12 5.08
N ALA A 86 -13.35 3.97 5.24
CA ALA A 86 -11.88 3.86 5.14
C ALA A 86 -11.37 4.32 3.77
N LYS A 87 -12.05 3.97 2.68
CA LYS A 87 -11.75 4.43 1.33
C LYS A 87 -11.91 5.95 1.21
N SER A 88 -13.03 6.50 1.68
CA SER A 88 -13.28 7.94 1.66
C SER A 88 -12.21 8.74 2.41
N LEU A 89 -11.83 8.28 3.62
CA LEU A 89 -10.75 8.89 4.39
C LEU A 89 -9.40 8.82 3.67
N SER A 90 -9.10 7.71 3.03
CA SER A 90 -7.87 7.57 2.22
C SER A 90 -7.84 8.57 1.07
N ASP A 91 -8.96 8.74 0.36
CA ASP A 91 -9.09 9.70 -0.73
C ASP A 91 -9.00 11.16 -0.24
N GLU A 92 -9.58 11.46 0.92
CA GLU A 92 -9.47 12.79 1.55
C GLU A 92 -8.04 13.11 1.97
N VAL A 93 -7.35 12.19 2.63
CA VAL A 93 -5.93 12.34 2.98
C VAL A 93 -5.08 12.60 1.74
N LYS A 94 -5.34 11.85 0.65
CA LYS A 94 -4.64 12.06 -0.62
C LYS A 94 -4.90 13.47 -1.19
N LYS A 95 -6.14 13.94 -1.18
CA LYS A 95 -6.50 15.30 -1.63
C LYS A 95 -5.82 16.38 -0.80
N LEU A 96 -5.84 16.23 0.54
CA LEU A 96 -5.21 17.19 1.43
C LEU A 96 -3.69 17.26 1.21
N ARG A 97 -3.03 16.11 1.06
CA ARG A 97 -1.59 16.04 0.73
C ARG A 97 -1.30 16.72 -0.62
N GLN A 98 -2.10 16.47 -1.64
CA GLN A 98 -1.93 17.11 -2.95
C GLN A 98 -2.11 18.63 -2.88
N ALA A 99 -3.10 19.12 -2.13
CA ALA A 99 -3.31 20.54 -1.93
C ALA A 99 -2.13 21.20 -1.19
N GLN A 100 -1.61 20.55 -0.15
CA GLN A 100 -0.45 21.00 0.60
C GLN A 100 0.80 21.06 -0.29
N LEU A 101 1.08 20.01 -1.07
CA LEU A 101 2.19 19.99 -2.02
C LEU A 101 2.04 21.06 -3.10
N GLY A 102 0.82 21.32 -3.57
CA GLY A 102 0.53 22.38 -4.55
C GLY A 102 0.84 23.79 -4.02
N SER A 103 0.44 24.09 -2.76
CA SER A 103 0.79 25.35 -2.11
C SER A 103 2.31 25.50 -1.94
N GLN A 104 2.96 24.46 -1.41
CA GLN A 104 4.41 24.41 -1.25
C GLN A 104 5.15 24.58 -2.59
N ALA A 105 4.62 23.98 -3.66
CA ALA A 105 5.22 24.09 -5.00
C ALA A 105 5.19 25.53 -5.51
N THR A 106 4.11 26.26 -5.27
CA THR A 106 3.99 27.67 -5.66
C THR A 106 4.97 28.56 -4.90
N ASP A 107 5.07 28.36 -3.59
CA ASP A 107 6.00 29.09 -2.71
C ASP A 107 7.47 28.83 -3.09
N LEU A 108 7.79 27.57 -3.40
CA LEU A 108 9.13 27.18 -3.87
C LEU A 108 9.41 27.75 -5.26
N ALA A 109 8.45 27.71 -6.18
CA ALA A 109 8.62 28.27 -7.52
C ALA A 109 8.89 29.78 -7.49
N ALA A 110 8.29 30.52 -6.55
CA ALA A 110 8.54 31.95 -6.36
C ALA A 110 10.00 32.25 -5.91
N ARG A 111 10.71 31.27 -5.35
CA ARG A 111 12.11 31.38 -4.92
C ARG A 111 13.11 31.03 -6.02
N ALA A 112 12.64 30.55 -7.17
CA ALA A 112 13.51 30.21 -8.29
C ALA A 112 14.23 31.44 -8.82
N LYS A 113 15.49 31.24 -9.19
CA LYS A 113 16.32 32.28 -9.85
C LYS A 113 16.60 31.83 -11.28
N ASP A 114 16.33 32.73 -12.21
CA ASP A 114 16.57 32.49 -13.64
C ASP A 114 15.98 31.14 -14.14
N GLY A 115 14.79 30.73 -13.65
CA GLY A 115 14.15 29.48 -14.03
C GLY A 115 14.73 28.22 -13.39
N ALA A 116 15.61 28.33 -12.41
CA ALA A 116 16.16 27.19 -11.67
C ALA A 116 15.91 27.32 -10.17
N LEU A 117 15.63 26.20 -9.52
CA LEU A 117 15.48 26.08 -8.08
C LEU A 117 16.30 24.90 -7.55
N VAL A 118 17.12 25.18 -6.54
CA VAL A 118 17.71 24.15 -5.68
C VAL A 118 17.32 24.47 -4.24
N ALA A 119 16.65 23.54 -3.57
CA ALA A 119 16.13 23.79 -2.23
C ALA A 119 16.15 22.54 -1.35
N ARG A 120 16.27 22.76 -0.04
CA ARG A 120 16.13 21.74 0.99
C ARG A 120 14.66 21.70 1.47
N VAL A 121 14.08 20.51 1.53
CA VAL A 121 12.71 20.26 2.02
C VAL A 121 12.73 18.97 2.82
N ASP A 122 12.78 19.09 4.14
CA ASP A 122 12.82 17.96 5.07
C ASP A 122 11.40 17.46 5.41
N GLY A 123 11.30 16.26 6.00
CA GLY A 123 10.05 15.67 6.50
C GLY A 123 9.16 15.04 5.41
N LEU A 124 9.60 15.00 4.16
CA LEU A 124 8.84 14.36 3.09
C LEU A 124 9.36 12.95 2.79
N ALA A 125 8.43 12.04 2.52
CA ALA A 125 8.79 10.76 1.93
C ALA A 125 9.38 10.97 0.51
N PRO A 126 10.28 10.08 0.04
CA PRO A 126 10.90 10.23 -1.28
C PRO A 126 9.90 10.38 -2.43
N ALA A 127 8.74 9.72 -2.35
CA ALA A 127 7.66 9.84 -3.33
C ALA A 127 7.02 11.25 -3.32
N ASP A 128 6.73 11.79 -2.13
CA ASP A 128 6.14 13.12 -1.97
C ASP A 128 7.11 14.22 -2.40
N LEU A 129 8.42 14.07 -2.11
CA LEU A 129 9.47 14.98 -2.57
C LEU A 129 9.57 14.98 -4.11
N ARG A 130 9.39 13.82 -4.74
CA ARG A 130 9.35 13.69 -6.20
C ARG A 130 8.13 14.41 -6.77
N ASP A 131 6.96 14.20 -6.21
CA ASP A 131 5.72 14.83 -6.66
C ASP A 131 5.78 16.35 -6.47
N LEU A 132 6.40 16.82 -5.37
CA LEU A 132 6.66 18.23 -5.15
C LEU A 132 7.60 18.80 -6.21
N ALA A 133 8.71 18.15 -6.55
CA ALA A 133 9.64 18.60 -7.58
C ALA A 133 8.95 18.70 -8.95
N ILE A 134 8.10 17.73 -9.29
CA ILE A 134 7.30 17.76 -10.54
C ILE A 134 6.32 18.94 -10.51
N SER A 135 5.66 19.19 -9.38
CA SER A 135 4.71 20.29 -9.22
C SER A 135 5.39 21.66 -9.30
N VAL A 136 6.58 21.81 -8.71
CA VAL A 136 7.40 23.03 -8.84
C VAL A 136 7.79 23.27 -10.30
N ARG A 137 8.30 22.23 -10.98
CA ARG A 137 8.70 22.30 -12.41
C ARG A 137 7.52 22.71 -13.32
N ALA A 138 6.29 22.30 -12.97
CA ALA A 138 5.11 22.63 -13.77
C ALA A 138 4.74 24.12 -13.76
N ASN A 139 5.33 24.92 -12.85
CA ASN A 139 5.11 26.36 -12.82
C ASN A 139 5.80 27.03 -14.01
N LYS A 140 5.14 28.09 -14.53
CA LYS A 140 5.62 28.82 -15.70
C LYS A 140 7.01 29.45 -15.44
N GLY A 141 7.93 29.22 -16.36
CA GLY A 141 9.29 29.79 -16.30
C GLY A 141 10.28 28.95 -15.49
N ILE A 142 9.90 27.78 -15.01
CA ILE A 142 10.82 26.85 -14.31
C ILE A 142 11.36 25.82 -15.31
N GLU A 143 12.68 25.79 -15.46
CA GLU A 143 13.40 24.88 -16.34
C GLU A 143 14.04 23.70 -15.61
N ALA A 144 14.55 23.95 -14.38
CA ALA A 144 15.23 22.95 -13.58
C ALA A 144 14.89 23.09 -12.08
N VAL A 145 14.58 21.99 -11.46
CA VAL A 145 14.33 21.90 -10.02
C VAL A 145 15.19 20.78 -9.43
N VAL A 146 15.89 21.06 -8.35
CA VAL A 146 16.53 20.06 -7.52
C VAL A 146 16.04 20.24 -6.08
N LEU A 147 15.39 19.24 -5.55
CA LEU A 147 14.99 19.18 -4.15
C LEU A 147 15.78 18.10 -3.42
N GLY A 148 16.22 18.41 -2.21
CA GLY A 148 16.83 17.45 -1.32
C GLY A 148 16.23 17.55 0.07
N GLY A 149 16.07 16.44 0.77
CA GLY A 149 15.53 16.45 2.12
C GLY A 149 15.87 15.19 2.90
N VAL A 150 15.72 15.28 4.21
CA VAL A 150 15.80 14.17 5.14
C VAL A 150 14.37 13.72 5.42
N SER A 151 14.07 12.45 5.16
CA SER A 151 12.77 11.87 5.48
C SER A 151 12.64 11.60 6.97
N ASP A 152 11.40 11.43 7.46
CA ASP A 152 11.13 11.07 8.86
C ASP A 152 11.82 9.77 9.30
N SER A 153 12.14 8.88 8.35
CA SER A 153 12.92 7.66 8.59
C SER A 153 14.43 7.89 8.67
N GLY A 154 14.92 9.13 8.54
CA GLY A 154 16.32 9.50 8.63
C GLY A 154 17.15 9.31 7.36
N GLY A 155 16.53 8.83 6.28
CA GLY A 155 17.19 8.69 4.97
C GLY A 155 17.18 10.01 4.19
N VAL A 156 18.22 10.23 3.37
CA VAL A 156 18.26 11.37 2.44
C VAL A 156 17.58 11.01 1.13
N ALA A 157 16.77 11.92 0.63
CA ALA A 157 16.22 11.86 -0.73
C ALA A 157 16.67 13.10 -1.53
N LEU A 158 17.09 12.88 -2.76
CA LEU A 158 17.39 13.91 -3.74
C LEU A 158 16.54 13.67 -4.98
N VAL A 159 15.94 14.72 -5.50
CA VAL A 159 15.12 14.66 -6.71
C VAL A 159 15.48 15.81 -7.63
N ALA A 160 15.71 15.49 -8.89
CA ALA A 160 15.79 16.51 -9.95
C ALA A 160 14.63 16.33 -10.92
N ALA A 161 14.03 17.44 -11.34
CA ALA A 161 13.04 17.50 -12.39
C ALA A 161 13.38 18.67 -13.35
N VAL A 162 13.45 18.39 -14.64
CA VAL A 162 13.76 19.38 -15.67
C VAL A 162 12.63 19.48 -16.69
N ALA A 163 12.45 20.66 -17.26
CA ALA A 163 11.47 20.84 -18.32
C ALA A 163 11.93 20.08 -19.59
N PRO A 164 11.03 19.37 -20.30
CA PRO A 164 11.41 18.63 -21.50
C PRO A 164 12.06 19.49 -22.59
N ALA A 165 11.66 20.75 -22.66
CA ALA A 165 12.19 21.70 -23.65
C ALA A 165 13.54 22.32 -23.24
N SER A 166 14.03 22.11 -22.02
CA SER A 166 15.28 22.72 -21.52
C SER A 166 16.54 22.08 -22.10
N GLY A 167 16.46 20.87 -22.66
CA GLY A 167 17.63 20.10 -23.10
C GLY A 167 18.46 19.53 -21.95
N LEU A 168 18.13 19.82 -20.70
CA LEU A 168 18.84 19.36 -19.52
C LEU A 168 18.51 17.90 -19.23
N LYS A 169 19.44 17.20 -18.56
CA LYS A 169 19.22 15.82 -18.08
C LYS A 169 19.19 15.82 -16.55
N ALA A 170 18.03 15.46 -15.99
CA ALA A 170 17.84 15.47 -14.54
C ALA A 170 18.89 14.62 -13.78
N GLY A 171 19.28 13.48 -14.36
CA GLY A 171 20.30 12.61 -13.74
C GLY A 171 21.66 13.27 -13.58
N ASP A 172 22.08 14.09 -14.52
CA ASP A 172 23.38 14.76 -14.47
C ASP A 172 23.42 15.83 -13.36
N LEU A 173 22.28 16.45 -13.07
CA LEU A 173 22.17 17.50 -12.05
C LEU A 173 22.35 16.98 -10.62
N ILE A 174 22.02 15.72 -10.34
CA ILE A 174 22.11 15.16 -8.98
C ILE A 174 23.16 14.04 -8.83
N LYS A 175 23.87 13.67 -9.90
CA LYS A 175 24.80 12.54 -9.90
C LYS A 175 25.89 12.66 -8.83
N ASP A 176 26.55 13.81 -8.75
CA ASP A 176 27.63 14.02 -7.80
C ASP A 176 27.12 14.36 -6.40
N ALA A 177 26.00 15.05 -6.31
CA ALA A 177 25.30 15.27 -5.04
C ALA A 177 24.88 13.93 -4.38
N ALA A 178 24.41 12.98 -5.18
CA ALA A 178 24.01 11.63 -4.70
C ALA A 178 25.18 10.86 -4.09
N LYS A 179 26.39 10.97 -4.68
CA LYS A 179 27.60 10.35 -4.12
C LYS A 179 27.98 10.94 -2.77
N GLN A 180 27.85 12.26 -2.60
CA GLN A 180 28.20 12.97 -1.36
C GLN A 180 27.30 12.54 -0.19
N VAL A 181 26.02 12.29 -0.42
CA VAL A 181 25.11 11.78 0.63
C VAL A 181 25.27 10.28 0.88
N GLY A 182 26.30 9.65 0.32
CA GLY A 182 26.56 8.22 0.50
C GLY A 182 25.53 7.33 -0.15
N GLY A 183 25.03 7.74 -1.29
CA GLY A 183 24.00 7.05 -1.99
C GLY A 183 24.23 6.90 -3.50
N GLY A 184 23.24 6.43 -4.16
CA GLY A 184 23.19 6.26 -5.61
C GLY A 184 21.77 6.46 -6.07
N GLY A 185 21.62 6.78 -7.31
CA GLY A 185 20.33 6.96 -7.93
C GLY A 185 20.48 7.10 -9.43
N GLY A 186 19.38 7.13 -10.08
CA GLY A 186 19.31 7.28 -11.53
C GLY A 186 17.94 7.76 -11.96
N GLY A 187 17.90 8.21 -13.17
CA GLY A 187 16.67 8.59 -13.85
C GLY A 187 17.00 8.75 -15.33
N LYS A 188 16.02 8.51 -16.16
CA LYS A 188 16.13 8.76 -17.59
C LYS A 188 15.24 9.94 -17.95
N GLY A 189 15.80 10.88 -18.71
CA GLY A 189 15.04 12.00 -19.22
C GLY A 189 14.90 13.13 -18.20
N ASP A 190 13.67 13.54 -17.97
CA ASP A 190 13.29 14.78 -17.28
C ASP A 190 13.12 14.65 -15.76
N ILE A 191 13.24 13.44 -15.19
CA ILE A 191 13.15 13.19 -13.75
C ILE A 191 14.24 12.21 -13.34
N ALA A 192 14.94 12.52 -12.24
CA ALA A 192 15.88 11.62 -11.57
C ALA A 192 15.70 11.67 -10.06
N THR A 193 15.90 10.52 -9.43
CA THR A 193 15.83 10.36 -7.97
C THR A 193 17.08 9.67 -7.46
N ALA A 194 17.55 10.08 -6.31
CA ALA A 194 18.65 9.43 -5.60
C ALA A 194 18.34 9.34 -4.11
N GLY A 195 18.84 8.31 -3.46
CA GLY A 195 18.78 8.15 -2.02
C GLY A 195 20.16 8.20 -1.40
N GLY A 196 20.26 8.54 -0.11
CA GLY A 196 21.52 8.55 0.63
C GLY A 196 21.34 8.20 2.10
N LYS A 197 22.46 7.88 2.75
CA LYS A 197 22.48 7.50 4.18
C LYS A 197 23.17 8.53 5.07
N ASN A 198 23.68 9.63 4.48
CA ASN A 198 24.41 10.67 5.20
C ASN A 198 23.66 12.01 5.19
N PRO A 199 22.78 12.27 6.16
CA PRO A 199 22.04 13.53 6.25
C PRO A 199 22.94 14.76 6.48
N ALA A 200 24.09 14.58 7.13
CA ALA A 200 25.01 15.68 7.41
C ALA A 200 25.65 16.28 6.15
N ALA A 201 25.75 15.49 5.08
CA ALA A 201 26.31 15.95 3.81
C ALA A 201 25.26 16.57 2.86
N LEU A 202 23.99 16.68 3.28
CA LEU A 202 22.92 17.13 2.40
C LEU A 202 23.11 18.58 1.92
N ASP A 203 23.52 19.47 2.79
CA ASP A 203 23.69 20.89 2.43
C ASP A 203 24.85 21.06 1.42
N ASP A 204 25.96 20.35 1.60
CA ASP A 204 27.08 20.33 0.65
C ASP A 204 26.66 19.71 -0.70
N ALA A 205 25.84 18.67 -0.66
CA ALA A 205 25.28 18.05 -1.85
C ALA A 205 24.37 19.01 -2.64
N LEU A 206 23.56 19.81 -1.94
CA LEU A 206 22.72 20.84 -2.59
C LEU A 206 23.57 21.97 -3.20
N ILE A 207 24.67 22.37 -2.57
CA ILE A 207 25.63 23.31 -3.15
C ILE A 207 26.24 22.73 -4.45
N THR A 208 26.59 21.44 -4.44
CA THR A 208 27.10 20.75 -5.63
C THR A 208 26.07 20.67 -6.73
N ALA A 209 24.81 20.37 -6.37
CA ALA A 209 23.71 20.38 -7.33
C ALA A 209 23.47 21.79 -7.94
N THR A 210 23.61 22.84 -7.12
CA THR A 210 23.49 24.23 -7.61
C THR A 210 24.54 24.51 -8.69
N LYS A 211 25.80 24.16 -8.45
CA LYS A 211 26.89 24.31 -9.43
C LYS A 211 26.63 23.51 -10.71
N ALA A 212 26.09 22.28 -10.58
CA ALA A 212 25.74 21.44 -11.71
C ALA A 212 24.62 22.07 -12.57
N VAL A 213 23.59 22.63 -11.94
CA VAL A 213 22.51 23.34 -12.62
C VAL A 213 23.03 24.57 -13.37
N GLU A 214 23.87 25.38 -12.71
CA GLU A 214 24.49 26.57 -13.34
C GLU A 214 25.37 26.22 -14.53
N ALA A 215 26.20 25.16 -14.41
CA ALA A 215 27.06 24.71 -15.49
C ALA A 215 26.27 24.17 -16.69
N ALA A 216 25.25 23.35 -16.42
CA ALA A 216 24.42 22.76 -17.48
C ALA A 216 23.60 23.79 -18.25
N ARG A 217 23.30 24.96 -17.66
CA ARG A 217 22.54 26.04 -18.31
C ARG A 217 23.42 27.01 -19.11
N ARG A 218 24.74 26.97 -18.91
CA ARG A 218 25.71 27.77 -19.67
C ARG A 218 26.19 27.08 -20.96
N SER A 219 25.94 25.76 -21.05
CA SER A 219 26.32 24.93 -22.20
C SER A 219 25.24 24.88 -23.25
#